data_406df9ec0d3a420224b2580cd4cc6b6c
#
_entry.id   406df9ec0d3a420224b2580cd4cc6b6c
#
_cell.length_a   1.000
_cell.length_b   1.000
_cell.length_c   1.000
_cell.angle_alpha   90.00
_cell.angle_beta   90.00
_cell.angle_gamma   90.00
#
_symmetry.space_group_name_H-M   'P 1'
#
loop_
_entity.id
_entity.type
_entity.pdbx_description
1 polymer ?
#
loop_
_entity_poly.entity_id
_entity_poly.type
_entity_poly.pdbx_seq_one_letter_code
_entity_poly.pdbx_strand_id
1 'polypeptide(L)'
;MEPIIIRSEELEENDYGDTKVINILKTKILSLAKVRKVGDDVKLGQDTESDVAYYVLDGEGDCVINGKKHHLKKGDCVFYPKGTKYKHLKGLTLLAIANPPFDRSKREYLE
;
A
#
# COMPACT_ATOMS: atom_id res chain seq x y z
N MET A 1 11.37 -19.69 13.55
CA MET A 1 11.10 -19.45 12.11
C MET A 1 12.43 -19.32 11.38
N GLU A 2 12.60 -20.01 10.27
CA GLU A 2 13.79 -19.88 9.43
C GLU A 2 13.78 -18.53 8.71
N PRO A 3 14.94 -17.92 8.49
CA PRO A 3 15.04 -16.75 7.63
C PRO A 3 14.54 -17.06 6.21
N ILE A 4 13.95 -16.05 5.57
CA ILE A 4 13.34 -16.18 4.24
C ILE A 4 14.03 -15.19 3.31
N ILE A 5 14.40 -15.66 2.11
CA ILE A 5 14.95 -14.81 1.05
C ILE A 5 13.98 -14.88 -0.12
N ILE A 6 13.50 -13.73 -0.57
CA ILE A 6 12.63 -13.61 -1.73
C ILE A 6 13.42 -12.94 -2.85
N ARG A 7 13.42 -13.55 -4.04
CA ARG A 7 14.10 -13.01 -5.22
C ARG A 7 13.10 -12.28 -6.11
N SER A 8 13.46 -11.11 -6.60
CA SER A 8 12.55 -10.30 -7.42
C SER A 8 12.07 -11.01 -8.69
N GLU A 9 12.92 -11.86 -9.29
CA GLU A 9 12.56 -12.62 -10.48
C GLU A 9 11.49 -13.70 -10.24
N GLU A 10 11.20 -14.02 -8.99
CA GLU A 10 10.14 -14.96 -8.61
C GLU A 10 8.78 -14.28 -8.42
N LEU A 11 8.75 -12.95 -8.50
CA LEU A 11 7.57 -12.16 -8.19
C LEU A 11 6.84 -11.70 -9.45
N GLU A 12 5.52 -11.63 -9.37
CA GLU A 12 4.66 -11.17 -10.46
C GLU A 12 3.89 -9.94 -10.02
N GLU A 13 3.69 -9.01 -10.97
CA GLU A 13 2.88 -7.84 -10.75
C GLU A 13 1.41 -8.15 -11.07
N ASN A 14 0.53 -7.90 -10.10
CA ASN A 14 -0.90 -8.02 -10.27
C ASN A 14 -1.48 -6.69 -10.72
N ASP A 15 -2.28 -6.71 -11.78
CA ASP A 15 -2.85 -5.51 -12.37
C ASP A 15 -4.30 -5.34 -11.90
N TYR A 16 -4.56 -4.25 -11.16
CA TYR A 16 -5.89 -3.88 -10.70
C TYR A 16 -6.38 -2.57 -11.36
N GLY A 17 -5.90 -2.30 -12.58
CA GLY A 17 -6.23 -1.07 -13.30
C GLY A 17 -5.35 0.09 -12.86
N ASP A 18 -5.87 0.99 -12.05
CA ASP A 18 -5.13 2.16 -11.59
C ASP A 18 -4.06 1.85 -10.53
N THR A 19 -4.04 0.61 -10.05
CA THR A 19 -3.09 0.15 -9.05
C THR A 19 -2.47 -1.16 -9.49
N LYS A 20 -1.14 -1.25 -9.44
CA LYS A 20 -0.39 -2.47 -9.73
C LYS A 20 0.37 -2.88 -8.48
N VAL A 21 0.28 -4.17 -8.12
CA VAL A 21 0.78 -4.67 -6.84
C VAL A 21 1.66 -5.89 -7.03
N ILE A 22 2.85 -5.84 -6.43
CA ILE A 22 3.72 -7.00 -6.28
C ILE A 22 3.68 -7.39 -4.80
N ASN A 23 3.12 -8.57 -4.50
CA ASN A 23 3.15 -9.11 -3.15
C ASN A 23 4.53 -9.73 -2.92
N ILE A 24 5.30 -9.17 -1.99
CA ILE A 24 6.69 -9.55 -1.77
C ILE A 24 6.79 -10.62 -0.70
N LEU A 25 6.17 -10.39 0.45
CA LEU A 25 6.31 -11.26 1.61
C LEU A 25 5.02 -11.26 2.42
N LYS A 26 4.67 -12.42 2.94
CA LYS A 26 3.59 -12.55 3.92
C LYS A 26 4.02 -13.55 4.98
N THR A 27 4.03 -13.12 6.24
CA THR A 27 4.28 -13.98 7.40
C THR A 27 3.06 -13.93 8.33
N LYS A 28 3.16 -14.54 9.50
CA LYS A 28 2.09 -14.48 10.50
C LYS A 28 1.96 -13.08 11.13
N ILE A 29 3.01 -12.27 11.07
CA ILE A 29 3.05 -10.98 11.77
C ILE A 29 3.02 -9.77 10.84
N LEU A 30 3.48 -9.90 9.59
CA LEU A 30 3.50 -8.76 8.67
C LEU A 30 3.40 -9.20 7.21
N SER A 31 3.04 -8.24 6.37
CA SER A 31 3.15 -8.39 4.93
C SER A 31 3.89 -7.21 4.32
N LEU A 32 4.47 -7.44 3.15
CA LEU A 32 5.25 -6.46 2.41
C LEU A 32 4.81 -6.50 0.96
N ALA A 33 4.50 -5.35 0.39
CA ALA A 33 4.10 -5.27 -1.02
C ALA A 33 4.62 -3.99 -1.65
N LYS A 34 4.92 -4.05 -2.95
CA LYS A 34 5.22 -2.88 -3.75
C LYS A 34 3.95 -2.48 -4.49
N VAL A 35 3.55 -1.23 -4.35
CA VAL A 35 2.32 -0.69 -4.91
C VAL A 35 2.68 0.44 -5.86
N ARG A 36 2.23 0.34 -7.10
CA ARG A 36 2.47 1.35 -8.12
C ARG A 36 1.15 1.97 -8.56
N LYS A 37 1.00 3.27 -8.36
CA LYS A 37 -0.22 4.01 -8.70
C LYS A 37 -0.08 4.62 -10.08
N VAL A 38 -0.86 4.13 -11.04
CA VAL A 38 -0.78 4.56 -12.44
C VAL A 38 -2.01 5.32 -12.91
N GLY A 39 -3.02 5.46 -12.07
CA GLY A 39 -4.24 6.20 -12.36
C GLY A 39 -4.88 6.74 -11.09
N ASP A 40 -5.91 7.56 -11.25
CA ASP A 40 -6.61 8.25 -10.15
C ASP A 40 -8.01 7.71 -9.85
N ASP A 41 -8.46 6.69 -10.57
CA ASP A 41 -9.76 6.06 -10.33
C ASP A 41 -9.67 5.07 -9.17
N VAL A 42 -9.27 5.58 -8.02
CA VAL A 42 -9.05 4.80 -6.80
C VAL A 42 -10.12 5.16 -5.79
N LYS A 43 -10.65 4.15 -5.14
CA LYS A 43 -11.67 4.34 -4.11
C LYS A 43 -11.03 4.63 -2.76
N LEU A 44 -11.66 5.54 -2.02
CA LEU A 44 -11.33 5.76 -0.62
C LEU A 44 -11.56 4.46 0.15
N GLY A 45 -10.65 4.09 1.03
CA GLY A 45 -10.76 2.86 1.78
C GLY A 45 -10.11 2.95 3.15
N GLN A 46 -10.33 1.91 3.93
CA GLN A 46 -9.70 1.73 5.23
C GLN A 46 -9.36 0.27 5.46
N ASP A 47 -8.26 0.02 6.16
CA ASP A 47 -7.90 -1.31 6.62
C ASP A 47 -8.50 -1.47 8.02
N THR A 48 -9.35 -2.48 8.20
CA THR A 48 -10.10 -2.64 9.44
C THR A 48 -9.31 -3.36 10.54
N GLU A 49 -8.23 -4.05 10.18
CA GLU A 49 -7.44 -4.84 11.13
C GLU A 49 -5.95 -4.52 11.13
N SER A 50 -5.42 -3.95 10.04
CA SER A 50 -3.98 -3.72 9.90
C SER A 50 -3.61 -2.27 10.10
N ASP A 51 -2.51 -2.04 10.81
CA ASP A 51 -1.75 -0.80 10.72
C ASP A 51 -0.85 -0.91 9.50
N VAL A 52 -0.73 0.15 8.71
CA VAL A 52 0.02 0.11 7.45
C VAL A 52 0.95 1.31 7.36
N ALA A 53 2.22 1.04 7.07
CA ALA A 53 3.18 2.07 6.72
C ALA A 53 3.44 2.03 5.22
N TYR A 54 3.51 3.19 4.59
CA TYR A 54 3.90 3.33 3.18
C TYR A 54 5.14 4.18 3.09
N TYR A 55 6.14 3.68 2.37
CA TYR A 55 7.35 4.42 2.05
C TYR A 55 7.38 4.69 0.55
N VAL A 56 7.59 5.94 0.16
CA VAL A 56 7.65 6.32 -1.26
C VAL A 56 9.01 5.93 -1.83
N LEU A 57 9.02 4.87 -2.64
CA LEU A 57 10.23 4.36 -3.29
C LEU A 57 10.64 5.21 -4.48
N ASP A 58 9.66 5.75 -5.21
CA ASP A 58 9.91 6.50 -6.43
C ASP A 58 8.68 7.35 -6.77
N GLY A 59 8.89 8.40 -7.57
CA GLY A 59 7.84 9.27 -8.03
C GLY A 59 7.33 10.22 -6.97
N GLU A 60 6.22 10.86 -7.27
CA GLU A 60 5.51 11.76 -6.37
C GLU A 60 4.04 11.79 -6.76
N GLY A 61 3.18 12.15 -5.83
CA GLY A 61 1.75 12.22 -6.08
C GLY A 61 1.00 12.61 -4.81
N ASP A 62 -0.29 12.80 -4.96
CA ASP A 62 -1.14 13.19 -3.86
C ASP A 62 -1.74 11.96 -3.16
N CYS A 63 -2.03 12.13 -1.87
CA CYS A 63 -2.86 11.21 -1.11
C CYS A 63 -3.95 11.99 -0.40
N VAL A 64 -5.06 11.31 -0.10
CA VAL A 64 -6.16 11.88 0.67
C VAL A 64 -6.24 11.09 1.98
N ILE A 65 -6.12 11.80 3.10
CA ILE A 65 -6.15 11.20 4.44
C ILE A 65 -7.25 11.87 5.24
N ASN A 66 -8.25 11.09 5.63
CA ASN A 66 -9.40 11.61 6.40
C ASN A 66 -10.00 12.87 5.76
N GLY A 67 -10.13 12.86 4.42
CA GLY A 67 -10.71 13.94 3.64
C GLY A 67 -9.77 15.09 3.29
N LYS A 68 -8.51 15.04 3.74
CA LYS A 68 -7.53 16.09 3.50
C LYS A 68 -6.45 15.65 2.53
N LYS A 69 -6.17 16.48 1.52
CA LYS A 69 -5.15 16.18 0.50
C LYS A 69 -3.75 16.54 1.01
N HIS A 70 -2.80 15.64 0.75
CA HIS A 70 -1.38 15.82 1.03
C HIS A 70 -0.58 15.41 -0.19
N HIS A 71 0.60 16.02 -0.37
CA HIS A 71 1.52 15.65 -1.43
C HIS A 71 2.68 14.84 -0.86
N LEU A 72 2.98 13.70 -1.47
CA LEU A 72 4.09 12.84 -1.09
C LEU A 72 5.10 12.77 -2.23
N LYS A 73 6.37 12.67 -1.88
CA LYS A 73 7.47 12.51 -2.83
C LYS A 73 8.44 11.43 -2.35
N LYS A 74 9.34 11.03 -3.23
CA LYS A 74 10.34 10.01 -2.94
C LYS A 74 11.03 10.26 -1.59
N GLY A 75 11.07 9.21 -0.76
CA GLY A 75 11.67 9.27 0.57
C GLY A 75 10.68 9.58 1.68
N ASP A 76 9.47 10.03 1.36
CA ASP A 76 8.45 10.27 2.38
C ASP A 76 7.86 8.96 2.89
N CYS A 77 7.47 8.96 4.16
CA CYS A 77 6.79 7.83 4.78
C CYS A 77 5.49 8.31 5.42
N VAL A 78 4.44 7.52 5.28
CA VAL A 78 3.19 7.78 5.97
C VAL A 78 2.74 6.52 6.70
N PHE A 79 2.25 6.70 7.93
CA PHE A 79 1.74 5.61 8.74
C PHE A 79 0.24 5.80 8.94
N TYR A 80 -0.52 4.74 8.64
CA TYR A 80 -1.96 4.72 8.85
C TYR A 80 -2.32 3.71 9.93
N PRO A 81 -2.73 4.15 11.12
CA PRO A 81 -3.38 3.24 12.07
C PRO A 81 -4.62 2.62 11.42
N LYS A 82 -4.96 1.41 11.81
CA LYS A 82 -6.18 0.77 11.31
C LYS A 82 -7.38 1.69 11.47
N GLY A 83 -8.28 1.66 10.49
CA GLY A 83 -9.46 2.52 10.47
C GLY A 83 -9.22 3.90 9.88
N THR A 84 -8.00 4.25 9.49
CA THR A 84 -7.74 5.50 8.79
C THR A 84 -8.32 5.43 7.38
N LYS A 85 -9.06 6.45 6.98
CA LYS A 85 -9.64 6.56 5.64
C LYS A 85 -8.66 7.25 4.73
N TYR A 86 -8.18 6.56 3.71
CA TYR A 86 -7.15 7.12 2.82
C TYR A 86 -7.22 6.53 1.42
N LYS A 87 -6.61 7.25 0.48
CA LYS A 87 -6.30 6.76 -0.86
C LYS A 87 -5.04 7.44 -1.39
N HIS A 88 -4.32 6.73 -2.24
CA HIS A 88 -3.14 7.24 -2.95
C HIS A 88 -3.48 7.44 -4.42
N LEU A 89 -3.05 8.56 -4.99
CA LEU A 89 -3.31 8.92 -6.38
C LEU A 89 -2.10 8.61 -7.25
N LYS A 90 -2.22 8.82 -8.57
CA LYS A 90 -1.19 8.44 -9.53
C LYS A 90 0.16 9.11 -9.29
N GLY A 91 1.22 8.46 -9.74
CA GLY A 91 2.60 8.96 -9.66
C GLY A 91 3.42 8.34 -8.56
N LEU A 92 2.78 7.69 -7.59
CA LEU A 92 3.45 7.11 -6.42
C LEU A 92 3.81 5.65 -6.66
N THR A 93 5.07 5.30 -6.35
CA THR A 93 5.51 3.92 -6.20
C THR A 93 5.88 3.74 -4.73
N LEU A 94 5.18 2.82 -4.07
CA LEU A 94 5.17 2.70 -2.63
C LEU A 94 5.61 1.32 -2.17
N LEU A 95 6.29 1.26 -1.03
CA LEU A 95 6.47 0.02 -0.29
C LEU A 95 5.46 0.04 0.85
N ALA A 96 4.57 -0.96 0.88
CA ALA A 96 3.55 -1.09 1.91
C ALA A 96 3.95 -2.19 2.90
N ILE A 97 3.92 -1.85 4.19
CA ILE A 97 4.22 -2.78 5.28
C ILE A 97 3.01 -2.81 6.19
N ALA A 98 2.39 -3.97 6.34
CA ALA A 98 1.18 -4.13 7.15
C ALA A 98 1.38 -5.12 8.29
N ASN A 99 0.86 -4.77 9.47
CA ASN A 99 0.85 -5.62 10.67
C ASN A 99 -0.52 -5.48 11.36
N PRO A 100 -1.26 -6.56 11.55
CA PRO A 100 -1.06 -7.90 10.99
C PRO A 100 -1.02 -7.89 9.46
N PRO A 101 -0.64 -9.01 8.81
CA PRO A 101 -0.51 -9.02 7.36
C PRO A 101 -1.78 -8.55 6.67
N PHE A 102 -1.60 -7.81 5.58
CA PHE A 102 -2.72 -7.30 4.78
C PHE A 102 -3.60 -8.45 4.33
N ASP A 103 -4.90 -8.29 4.56
CA ASP A 103 -5.93 -9.20 4.10
C ASP A 103 -6.96 -8.38 3.32
N ARG A 104 -7.10 -8.69 2.05
CA ARG A 104 -7.98 -7.95 1.17
C ARG A 104 -9.45 -7.97 1.63
N SER A 105 -9.87 -9.06 2.27
CA SER A 105 -11.23 -9.19 2.81
C SER A 105 -11.49 -8.26 4.00
N LYS A 106 -10.43 -7.72 4.61
CA LYS A 106 -10.52 -6.80 5.75
C LYS A 106 -10.35 -5.34 5.33
N ARG A 107 -10.18 -5.08 4.04
CA ARG A 107 -10.18 -3.72 3.52
C ARG A 107 -11.59 -3.34 3.11
N GLU A 108 -12.05 -2.21 3.63
CA GLU A 108 -13.39 -1.69 3.38
C GLU A 108 -13.29 -0.46 2.47
N TYR A 109 -14.06 -0.47 1.38
CA TYR A 109 -14.15 0.66 0.46
C TYR A 109 -15.37 1.50 0.80
N LEU A 110 -15.19 2.83 0.81
CA LEU A 110 -16.18 3.78 1.30
C LEU A 110 -16.81 4.63 0.19
N GLU A 111 -16.49 4.30 -1.07
CA GLU A 111 -17.03 4.98 -2.25
C GLU A 111 -17.63 3.97 -3.23
#